data_49d535c95a65f3cee9d27823809702cc
#
_entry.id   49d535c95a65f3cee9d27823809702cc
#
_cell.length_a   1.000
_cell.length_b   1.000
_cell.length_c   1.000
_cell.angle_alpha   90.00
_cell.angle_beta   90.00
_cell.angle_gamma   90.00
#
_symmetry.space_group_name_H-M   'P 1'
#
loop_
_entity.id
_entity.type
_entity.pdbx_description
1 polymer ?
#
loop_
_entity_poly.entity_id
_entity_poly.type
_entity_poly.pdbx_seq_one_letter_code
_entity_poly.pdbx_strand_id
1 'polypeptide(L)'
;MNLGQMLFNGKCKVFAPFYYIPMEIGIKYFLQGNFSIKIINIMKKNLLLFSLTIFLFACNKDEEISQDVILPPVIELDSEDGIYVVKIGKEVVIEPTYQNVDYAVYSWKCNGRIISDEPQLKYIFNECGSYYVTLRVDTRDASTEEEIRVDVNELAPPVISLVTPSIGLKVVAGREYILTPDIQNAEGATYLWTLNGNEVGTENTYTFKQDELGTYELTLTVANEDGQSEKTVSIEVVDKLPIEIVVPSSLYFTEDNTKYVELGRTLFVRPFV
;
A
#
# COMPACT_ATOMS: atom_id res chain seq x y z
N MET A 1 39.94 -7.91 12.25
CA MET A 1 38.60 -7.59 12.69
C MET A 1 37.81 -7.20 11.45
N ASN A 2 37.03 -8.14 10.90
CA ASN A 2 36.21 -7.95 9.69
C ASN A 2 34.85 -7.43 10.10
N LEU A 3 34.55 -6.19 9.71
CA LEU A 3 33.20 -5.63 9.78
C LEU A 3 32.41 -6.16 8.57
N GLY A 4 31.52 -7.11 8.84
CA GLY A 4 30.61 -7.66 7.85
C GLY A 4 29.62 -6.60 7.38
N GLN A 5 29.51 -6.45 6.07
CA GLN A 5 28.41 -5.73 5.41
C GLN A 5 27.10 -6.46 5.70
N MET A 6 26.24 -5.82 6.49
CA MET A 6 24.83 -6.21 6.55
C MET A 6 24.12 -5.64 5.31
N LEU A 7 23.82 -6.53 4.38
CA LEU A 7 22.89 -6.27 3.31
C LEU A 7 21.48 -6.22 3.93
N PHE A 8 20.91 -5.02 4.01
CA PHE A 8 19.51 -4.84 4.35
C PHE A 8 18.65 -5.26 3.15
N ASN A 9 18.10 -6.47 3.21
CA ASN A 9 16.92 -6.80 2.41
C ASN A 9 15.75 -6.01 2.98
N GLY A 10 15.33 -4.97 2.25
CA GLY A 10 14.21 -4.09 2.61
C GLY A 10 12.86 -4.82 2.56
N LYS A 11 12.54 -5.54 3.60
CA LYS A 11 11.18 -6.02 3.87
C LYS A 11 10.71 -5.39 5.16
N CYS A 12 9.66 -4.58 5.09
CA CYS A 12 8.96 -4.12 6.27
C CYS A 12 8.48 -5.31 7.10
N LYS A 13 8.83 -5.34 8.38
CA LYS A 13 8.30 -6.34 9.31
C LYS A 13 7.04 -5.79 9.94
N VAL A 14 5.92 -6.39 9.63
CA VAL A 14 4.67 -6.14 10.35
C VAL A 14 4.80 -6.79 11.72
N PHE A 15 4.99 -6.01 12.76
CA PHE A 15 4.82 -6.47 14.13
C PHE A 15 3.36 -6.33 14.50
N ALA A 16 2.58 -7.41 14.38
CA ALA A 16 1.30 -7.50 15.03
C ALA A 16 1.53 -7.85 16.52
N PRO A 17 0.98 -7.10 17.47
CA PRO A 17 0.96 -7.56 18.85
C PRO A 17 -0.06 -8.69 18.97
N PHE A 18 0.42 -9.91 19.12
CA PHE A 18 -0.42 -11.04 19.53
C PHE A 18 -0.82 -10.84 20.99
N TYR A 19 -2.02 -10.30 21.22
CA TYR A 19 -2.70 -10.52 22.47
C TYR A 19 -3.58 -11.76 22.32
N TYR A 20 -3.11 -12.87 22.89
CA TYR A 20 -3.87 -14.07 23.09
C TYR A 20 -4.76 -13.86 24.32
N ILE A 21 -6.05 -13.66 24.13
CA ILE A 21 -7.06 -13.75 25.22
C ILE A 21 -7.92 -14.98 24.90
N PRO A 22 -7.84 -16.04 25.68
CA PRO A 22 -8.83 -17.08 25.62
C PRO A 22 -10.02 -16.68 26.48
N MET A 23 -11.13 -16.35 25.88
CA MET A 23 -12.42 -16.26 26.56
C MET A 23 -13.47 -17.06 25.79
N GLU A 24 -13.61 -18.31 26.19
CA GLU A 24 -14.85 -19.04 26.01
C GLU A 24 -15.90 -18.44 26.95
N ILE A 25 -16.84 -17.69 26.42
CA ILE A 25 -18.14 -17.51 27.06
C ILE A 25 -19.19 -17.65 25.96
N GLY A 26 -19.77 -18.84 25.90
CA GLY A 26 -20.95 -19.10 25.09
C GLY A 26 -22.15 -18.37 25.67
N ILE A 27 -22.68 -17.40 24.97
CA ILE A 27 -24.02 -16.87 25.24
C ILE A 27 -24.94 -17.27 24.09
N LYS A 28 -25.73 -18.33 24.33
CA LYS A 28 -26.88 -18.68 23.54
C LYS A 28 -27.96 -17.65 23.76
N TYR A 29 -28.24 -16.80 22.79
CA TYR A 29 -29.47 -16.00 22.83
C TYR A 29 -30.64 -16.85 22.37
N PHE A 30 -31.51 -17.19 23.35
CA PHE A 30 -32.83 -17.76 23.12
C PHE A 30 -33.82 -16.58 23.04
N LEU A 31 -34.31 -16.30 21.85
CA LEU A 31 -35.41 -15.37 21.63
C LEU A 31 -36.72 -16.03 22.04
N GLN A 32 -37.31 -15.62 23.14
CA GLN A 32 -38.76 -15.77 23.31
C GLN A 32 -39.32 -14.61 24.17
N GLY A 33 -40.33 -14.02 23.59
CA GLY A 33 -41.03 -12.80 23.93
C GLY A 33 -41.63 -12.73 25.34
N ASN A 34 -42.11 -11.54 25.65
CA ASN A 34 -42.91 -11.12 26.79
C ASN A 34 -42.14 -10.42 27.94
N PHE A 35 -41.38 -9.38 27.65
CA PHE A 35 -40.88 -8.48 28.73
C PHE A 35 -41.32 -7.00 28.57
N SER A 36 -42.14 -6.66 27.59
CA SER A 36 -42.48 -5.24 27.32
C SER A 36 -43.75 -4.71 28.04
N ILE A 37 -44.50 -5.54 28.74
CA ILE A 37 -45.79 -5.06 29.33
C ILE A 37 -45.72 -4.75 30.83
N LYS A 38 -44.68 -5.23 31.52
CA LYS A 38 -44.59 -5.01 32.99
C LYS A 38 -43.96 -3.70 33.42
N ILE A 39 -43.16 -3.05 32.58
CA ILE A 39 -42.50 -1.77 32.93
C ILE A 39 -43.44 -0.58 32.75
N ILE A 40 -44.41 -0.64 31.85
CA ILE A 40 -45.36 0.46 31.60
C ILE A 40 -46.38 0.61 32.73
N ASN A 41 -46.69 -0.46 33.47
CA ASN A 41 -47.65 -0.38 34.59
C ASN A 41 -47.06 0.13 35.90
N ILE A 42 -45.75 0.12 36.09
CA ILE A 42 -45.11 0.66 37.30
C ILE A 42 -44.96 2.18 37.21
N MET A 43 -44.78 2.72 35.98
CA MET A 43 -44.66 4.17 35.79
C MET A 43 -46.01 4.92 35.87
N LYS A 44 -47.15 4.27 35.67
CA LYS A 44 -48.48 4.92 35.79
C LYS A 44 -48.98 5.08 37.22
N LYS A 45 -48.45 4.35 38.18
CA LYS A 45 -48.92 4.43 39.58
C LYS A 45 -48.19 5.49 40.43
N ASN A 46 -47.00 5.94 40.02
CA ASN A 46 -46.22 6.96 40.72
C ASN A 46 -46.40 8.39 40.17
N LEU A 47 -47.18 8.57 39.08
CA LEU A 47 -47.41 9.89 38.50
C LEU A 47 -48.60 10.64 39.16
N LEU A 48 -49.37 9.98 40.01
CA LEU A 48 -50.56 10.57 40.65
C LEU A 48 -50.32 11.05 42.11
N LEU A 49 -49.11 10.81 42.65
CA LEU A 49 -48.75 11.27 44.03
C LEU A 49 -47.76 12.43 44.00
N PHE A 50 -47.32 12.91 42.81
CA PHE A 50 -46.38 14.02 42.70
C PHE A 50 -47.02 15.36 42.34
N SER A 51 -48.37 15.41 42.19
CA SER A 51 -49.05 16.65 41.80
C SER A 51 -49.66 17.45 42.96
N LEU A 52 -49.42 17.06 44.24
CA LEU A 52 -50.06 17.76 45.38
C LEU A 52 -49.05 18.40 46.34
N THR A 53 -47.78 18.51 46.01
CA THR A 53 -46.80 19.18 46.88
C THR A 53 -46.09 20.38 46.23
N ILE A 54 -46.62 20.93 45.15
CA ILE A 54 -46.05 22.10 44.47
C ILE A 54 -46.98 23.34 44.68
N PHE A 55 -47.37 23.57 45.86
CA PHE A 55 -47.97 24.90 46.19
C PHE A 55 -47.63 25.27 47.62
N LEU A 56 -46.41 25.73 47.88
CA LEU A 56 -46.04 26.59 48.96
C LEU A 56 -44.53 26.84 49.07
N PHE A 57 -43.96 27.47 48.08
CA PHE A 57 -42.74 28.30 48.22
C PHE A 57 -42.66 29.25 47.04
N ALA A 58 -43.52 30.27 47.10
CA ALA A 58 -43.32 31.48 46.33
C ALA A 58 -42.52 32.44 47.16
N CYS A 59 -41.52 33.01 46.64
CA CYS A 59 -40.63 34.08 47.05
C CYS A 59 -39.24 33.63 47.52
N ASN A 60 -38.35 33.44 46.50
CA ASN A 60 -37.00 33.95 46.67
C ASN A 60 -36.55 34.46 45.29
N LYS A 61 -35.92 35.61 45.27
CA LYS A 61 -35.30 36.25 44.11
C LYS A 61 -34.56 35.22 43.31
N ASP A 62 -34.97 35.06 42.06
CA ASP A 62 -34.23 34.32 41.04
C ASP A 62 -32.92 35.08 40.77
N GLU A 63 -31.85 34.75 41.48
CA GLU A 63 -30.53 34.82 40.89
C GLU A 63 -30.54 33.69 39.85
N GLU A 64 -30.77 34.03 38.59
CA GLU A 64 -30.40 33.17 37.47
C GLU A 64 -28.90 32.91 37.58
N ILE A 65 -28.54 31.81 38.23
CA ILE A 65 -27.22 31.21 38.05
C ILE A 65 -27.25 30.72 36.60
N SER A 66 -26.80 31.54 35.68
CA SER A 66 -26.46 31.07 34.35
C SER A 66 -25.36 30.05 34.56
N GLN A 67 -25.70 28.77 34.66
CA GLN A 67 -24.73 27.70 34.49
C GLN A 67 -24.25 27.84 33.06
N ASP A 68 -23.06 28.40 32.87
CA ASP A 68 -22.37 28.32 31.62
C ASP A 68 -22.27 26.85 31.24
N VAL A 69 -23.03 26.47 30.24
CA VAL A 69 -22.99 25.08 29.75
C VAL A 69 -21.62 24.88 29.08
N ILE A 70 -20.75 24.16 29.76
CA ILE A 70 -19.45 23.80 29.26
C ILE A 70 -19.68 22.77 28.11
N LEU A 71 -19.42 23.18 26.89
CA LEU A 71 -19.45 22.30 25.72
C LEU A 71 -18.04 21.80 25.50
N PRO A 72 -17.82 20.47 25.49
CA PRO A 72 -16.50 19.92 25.16
C PRO A 72 -16.13 20.22 23.70
N PRO A 73 -14.83 20.26 23.37
CA PRO A 73 -14.38 20.31 21.98
C PRO A 73 -14.97 19.15 21.19
N VAL A 74 -15.37 19.42 19.94
CA VAL A 74 -15.78 18.38 18.99
C VAL A 74 -14.69 18.30 17.92
N ILE A 75 -14.27 17.10 17.61
CA ILE A 75 -13.29 16.78 16.59
C ILE A 75 -14.00 15.98 15.51
N GLU A 76 -13.95 16.45 14.27
CA GLU A 76 -14.45 15.73 13.09
C GLU A 76 -13.27 15.49 12.15
N LEU A 77 -12.93 14.22 11.94
CA LEU A 77 -11.86 13.82 11.04
C LEU A 77 -12.31 13.94 9.58
N ASP A 78 -11.38 14.22 8.69
CA ASP A 78 -11.58 14.22 7.24
C ASP A 78 -11.60 12.79 6.63
N SER A 79 -11.42 11.75 7.46
CA SER A 79 -11.60 10.33 7.15
C SER A 79 -12.81 9.77 7.90
N GLU A 80 -13.74 9.10 7.21
CA GLU A 80 -14.97 8.54 7.80
C GLU A 80 -14.69 7.42 8.82
N ASP A 81 -13.62 6.66 8.63
CA ASP A 81 -13.23 5.52 9.48
C ASP A 81 -12.04 5.80 10.40
N GLY A 82 -11.50 7.03 10.36
CA GLY A 82 -10.32 7.42 11.13
C GLY A 82 -9.03 6.69 10.71
N ILE A 83 -9.00 6.14 9.48
CA ILE A 83 -7.84 5.44 8.93
C ILE A 83 -7.22 6.26 7.80
N TYR A 84 -5.92 6.46 7.89
CA TYR A 84 -5.11 7.13 6.87
C TYR A 84 -4.06 6.17 6.36
N VAL A 85 -3.88 6.15 5.04
CA VAL A 85 -2.89 5.29 4.38
C VAL A 85 -1.85 6.17 3.70
N VAL A 86 -0.58 5.91 3.97
CA VAL A 86 0.54 6.66 3.41
C VAL A 86 1.67 5.71 3.05
N LYS A 87 2.54 6.10 2.12
CA LYS A 87 3.77 5.37 1.81
C LYS A 87 4.89 5.83 2.74
N ILE A 88 5.81 4.91 3.05
CA ILE A 88 7.00 5.23 3.84
C ILE A 88 7.77 6.42 3.25
N GLY A 89 8.18 7.35 4.10
CA GLY A 89 8.90 8.55 3.69
C GLY A 89 8.06 9.64 3.01
N LYS A 90 6.76 9.42 2.83
CA LYS A 90 5.81 10.43 2.36
C LYS A 90 5.12 11.10 3.54
N GLU A 91 4.75 12.37 3.36
CA GLU A 91 4.03 13.13 4.39
C GLU A 91 2.57 12.69 4.44
N VAL A 92 2.09 12.31 5.64
CA VAL A 92 0.67 12.20 5.92
C VAL A 92 0.16 13.56 6.37
N VAL A 93 -0.98 13.99 5.82
CA VAL A 93 -1.67 15.22 6.21
C VAL A 93 -3.03 14.84 6.75
N ILE A 94 -3.35 15.28 7.97
CA ILE A 94 -4.64 15.06 8.64
C ILE A 94 -5.17 16.43 9.02
N GLU A 95 -6.34 16.80 8.49
CA GLU A 95 -6.94 18.13 8.61
C GLU A 95 -8.33 18.05 9.27
N PRO A 96 -8.41 17.79 10.58
CA PRO A 96 -9.70 17.74 11.27
C PRO A 96 -10.40 19.10 11.27
N THR A 97 -11.72 19.07 11.35
CA THR A 97 -12.52 20.24 11.68
C THR A 97 -12.93 20.21 13.15
N TYR A 98 -13.16 21.39 13.72
CA TYR A 98 -13.36 21.53 15.15
C TYR A 98 -14.56 22.41 15.48
N GLN A 99 -15.24 22.10 16.61
CA GLN A 99 -16.25 22.96 17.20
C GLN A 99 -15.95 23.13 18.69
N ASN A 100 -16.38 24.25 19.29
CA ASN A 100 -16.19 24.61 20.70
C ASN A 100 -14.70 24.68 21.12
N VAL A 101 -13.86 25.28 20.27
CA VAL A 101 -12.39 25.27 20.43
C VAL A 101 -11.81 26.65 20.79
N ASP A 102 -12.57 27.49 21.49
CA ASP A 102 -12.06 28.79 21.93
C ASP A 102 -10.83 28.61 22.83
N TYR A 103 -9.71 29.22 22.43
CA TYR A 103 -8.41 29.13 23.12
C TYR A 103 -7.91 27.69 23.28
N ALA A 104 -8.23 26.79 22.35
CA ALA A 104 -7.80 25.40 22.41
C ALA A 104 -6.28 25.25 22.24
N VAL A 105 -5.76 24.20 22.90
CA VAL A 105 -4.41 23.71 22.74
C VAL A 105 -4.51 22.31 22.14
N TYR A 106 -3.72 22.06 21.11
CA TYR A 106 -3.68 20.80 20.38
C TYR A 106 -2.46 19.99 20.77
N SER A 107 -2.57 18.68 20.76
CA SER A 107 -1.46 17.79 21.00
C SER A 107 -1.65 16.47 20.24
N TRP A 108 -0.79 16.23 19.29
CA TRP A 108 -0.72 14.97 18.55
C TRP A 108 0.35 14.08 19.18
N LYS A 109 -0.01 12.85 19.50
CA LYS A 109 0.91 11.88 20.10
C LYS A 109 0.95 10.60 19.28
N CYS A 110 2.15 10.06 19.09
CA CYS A 110 2.36 8.73 18.54
C CYS A 110 3.31 7.97 19.47
N ASN A 111 2.94 6.74 19.86
CA ASN A 111 3.71 5.92 20.80
C ASN A 111 4.09 6.69 22.10
N GLY A 112 3.17 7.50 22.60
CA GLY A 112 3.33 8.29 23.83
C GLY A 112 4.24 9.53 23.71
N ARG A 113 4.75 9.83 22.51
CA ARG A 113 5.56 11.05 22.25
C ARG A 113 4.74 12.06 21.48
N ILE A 114 4.88 13.33 21.84
CA ILE A 114 4.29 14.44 21.08
C ILE A 114 5.04 14.56 19.76
N ILE A 115 4.28 14.57 18.65
CA ILE A 115 4.78 14.71 17.29
C ILE A 115 4.36 16.03 16.63
N SER A 116 3.30 16.69 17.15
CA SER A 116 2.87 18.01 16.71
C SER A 116 2.00 18.66 17.81
N ASP A 117 1.93 19.99 17.83
CA ASP A 117 1.03 20.84 18.62
C ASP A 117 0.16 21.75 17.75
N GLU A 118 0.17 21.54 16.45
CA GLU A 118 -0.61 22.28 15.47
C GLU A 118 -2.05 21.72 15.36
N PRO A 119 -3.03 22.52 14.86
CA PRO A 119 -4.39 22.04 14.63
C PRO A 119 -4.48 20.90 13.62
N GLN A 120 -3.57 20.84 12.67
CA GLN A 120 -3.46 19.80 11.65
C GLN A 120 -2.17 19.01 11.87
N LEU A 121 -2.16 17.74 11.52
CA LEU A 121 -0.94 16.94 11.52
C LEU A 121 -0.34 16.91 10.12
N LYS A 122 0.98 17.21 10.04
CA LYS A 122 1.85 16.93 8.91
C LYS A 122 3.03 16.14 9.45
N TYR A 123 3.13 14.87 9.05
CA TYR A 123 4.15 14.01 9.63
C TYR A 123 4.66 12.97 8.63
N ILE A 124 5.94 12.63 8.75
CA ILE A 124 6.59 11.62 7.89
C ILE A 124 7.00 10.43 8.76
N PHE A 125 6.44 9.26 8.44
CA PHE A 125 6.84 8.01 9.06
C PHE A 125 8.00 7.38 8.28
N ASN A 126 9.04 6.95 9.00
CA ASN A 126 10.27 6.38 8.40
C ASN A 126 10.32 4.85 8.47
N GLU A 127 9.30 4.22 9.02
CA GLU A 127 9.18 2.76 9.12
C GLU A 127 7.77 2.34 8.72
N CYS A 128 7.64 1.21 8.03
CA CYS A 128 6.34 0.65 7.68
C CYS A 128 5.65 0.06 8.91
N GLY A 129 4.33 0.10 8.91
CA GLY A 129 3.51 -0.47 9.98
C GLY A 129 2.24 0.31 10.20
N SER A 130 1.46 -0.14 11.19
CA SER A 130 0.26 0.57 11.64
C SER A 130 0.59 1.34 12.90
N TYR A 131 0.33 2.64 12.87
CA TYR A 131 0.55 3.56 13.99
C TYR A 131 -0.78 4.05 14.52
N TYR A 132 -0.87 4.17 15.84
CA TYR A 132 -1.99 4.83 16.50
C TYR A 132 -1.53 6.21 16.95
N VAL A 133 -2.20 7.22 16.40
CA VAL A 133 -1.95 8.63 16.68
C VAL A 133 -3.13 9.15 17.47
N THR A 134 -2.89 9.73 18.64
CA THR A 134 -3.92 10.37 19.47
C THR A 134 -3.86 11.86 19.26
N LEU A 135 -4.97 12.45 18.79
CA LEU A 135 -5.21 13.88 18.82
C LEU A 135 -5.94 14.22 20.11
N ARG A 136 -5.37 15.10 20.91
CA ARG A 136 -6.02 15.70 22.07
C ARG A 136 -6.21 17.19 21.86
N VAL A 137 -7.41 17.65 22.12
CA VAL A 137 -7.80 19.06 22.11
C VAL A 137 -8.22 19.47 23.51
N ASP A 138 -7.49 20.37 24.12
CA ASP A 138 -7.78 20.92 25.45
C ASP A 138 -8.26 22.37 25.31
N THR A 139 -9.42 22.65 25.85
CA THR A 139 -9.88 24.02 26.09
C THR A 139 -9.70 24.36 27.58
N ARG A 140 -10.09 25.58 27.99
CA ARG A 140 -10.01 25.99 29.39
C ARG A 140 -10.77 25.05 30.34
N ASP A 141 -11.90 24.52 29.90
CA ASP A 141 -12.89 23.89 30.78
C ASP A 141 -13.16 22.41 30.44
N ALA A 142 -12.71 21.94 29.28
CA ALA A 142 -12.95 20.58 28.81
C ALA A 142 -11.83 20.08 27.85
N SER A 143 -11.80 18.77 27.65
CA SER A 143 -10.89 18.15 26.66
C SER A 143 -11.57 17.01 25.92
N THR A 144 -11.14 16.76 24.69
CA THR A 144 -11.57 15.64 23.85
C THR A 144 -10.34 14.98 23.24
N GLU A 145 -10.39 13.66 23.09
CA GLU A 145 -9.33 12.86 22.43
C GLU A 145 -9.95 12.01 21.34
N GLU A 146 -9.24 11.90 20.21
CA GLU A 146 -9.55 11.00 19.11
C GLU A 146 -8.34 10.13 18.81
N GLU A 147 -8.57 8.82 18.61
CA GLU A 147 -7.55 7.87 18.18
C GLU A 147 -7.66 7.64 16.68
N ILE A 148 -6.57 7.83 16.00
CA ILE A 148 -6.44 7.81 14.55
C ILE A 148 -5.44 6.72 14.18
N ARG A 149 -5.79 5.89 13.21
CA ARG A 149 -4.89 4.88 12.69
C ARG A 149 -4.20 5.37 11.43
N VAL A 150 -2.88 5.25 11.38
CA VAL A 150 -2.08 5.53 10.18
C VAL A 150 -1.37 4.26 9.73
N ASP A 151 -1.74 3.75 8.56
CA ASP A 151 -1.09 2.60 7.94
C ASP A 151 -0.01 3.08 6.96
N VAL A 152 1.25 2.76 7.27
CA VAL A 152 2.43 3.14 6.48
C VAL A 152 2.87 1.94 5.66
N ASN A 153 2.69 2.03 4.34
CA ASN A 153 2.99 0.97 3.38
C ASN A 153 4.38 1.14 2.75
N GLU A 154 4.92 0.06 2.20
CA GLU A 154 6.14 0.08 1.41
C GLU A 154 5.95 0.86 0.10
N LEU A 155 7.05 1.42 -0.42
CA LEU A 155 7.11 1.86 -1.80
C LEU A 155 7.09 0.62 -2.71
N ALA A 156 6.38 0.71 -3.81
CA ALA A 156 6.26 -0.34 -4.81
C ALA A 156 6.68 0.18 -6.19
N PRO A 157 7.99 0.45 -6.40
CA PRO A 157 8.48 0.88 -7.70
C PRO A 157 8.23 -0.21 -8.75
N PRO A 158 8.18 0.13 -10.05
CA PRO A 158 8.00 -0.84 -11.10
C PRO A 158 9.10 -1.89 -11.12
N VAL A 159 8.77 -3.14 -11.46
CA VAL A 159 9.75 -4.21 -11.66
C VAL A 159 9.64 -4.71 -13.10
N ILE A 160 10.70 -4.51 -13.90
CA ILE A 160 10.73 -4.83 -15.33
C ILE A 160 11.33 -6.21 -15.54
N SER A 161 10.55 -7.11 -16.14
CA SER A 161 11.00 -8.42 -16.61
C SER A 161 10.91 -8.47 -18.13
N LEU A 162 12.05 -8.72 -18.79
CA LEU A 162 12.11 -8.86 -20.23
C LEU A 162 12.84 -10.17 -20.54
N VAL A 163 12.12 -11.09 -21.17
CA VAL A 163 12.70 -12.38 -21.59
C VAL A 163 13.55 -12.16 -22.84
N THR A 164 14.83 -12.46 -22.72
CA THR A 164 15.77 -12.44 -23.85
C THR A 164 16.27 -13.85 -24.13
N PRO A 165 16.51 -14.23 -25.42
CA PRO A 165 17.10 -15.52 -25.75
C PRO A 165 18.48 -15.70 -25.11
N SER A 166 18.85 -16.94 -24.81
CA SER A 166 20.13 -17.28 -24.18
C SER A 166 21.36 -16.89 -25.01
N ILE A 167 21.18 -16.83 -26.36
CA ILE A 167 22.20 -16.39 -27.31
C ILE A 167 22.28 -14.87 -27.50
N GLY A 168 21.57 -14.10 -26.69
CA GLY A 168 21.36 -12.67 -26.88
C GLY A 168 20.22 -12.39 -27.88
N LEU A 169 19.76 -11.12 -27.87
CA LEU A 169 18.68 -10.70 -28.78
C LEU A 169 19.29 -10.32 -30.15
N LYS A 170 18.98 -11.13 -31.18
CA LYS A 170 19.41 -10.91 -32.55
C LYS A 170 18.20 -10.68 -33.45
N VAL A 171 18.24 -9.66 -34.27
CA VAL A 171 17.16 -9.28 -35.21
C VAL A 171 17.75 -9.17 -36.61
N VAL A 172 17.04 -9.72 -37.60
CA VAL A 172 17.47 -9.59 -39.01
C VAL A 172 17.18 -8.17 -39.48
N ALA A 173 18.14 -7.57 -40.19
CA ALA A 173 18.00 -6.23 -40.77
C ALA A 173 16.69 -6.06 -41.54
N GLY A 174 15.99 -4.93 -41.29
CA GLY A 174 14.70 -4.60 -41.89
C GLY A 174 13.50 -5.36 -41.33
N ARG A 175 13.69 -6.33 -40.44
CA ARG A 175 12.59 -7.03 -39.77
C ARG A 175 12.17 -6.33 -38.48
N GLU A 176 10.89 -6.41 -38.20
CA GLU A 176 10.32 -5.90 -36.97
C GLU A 176 10.42 -6.95 -35.85
N TYR A 177 10.77 -6.49 -34.66
CA TYR A 177 10.77 -7.27 -33.44
C TYR A 177 10.02 -6.51 -32.34
N ILE A 178 8.93 -7.11 -31.84
CA ILE A 178 8.09 -6.48 -30.83
C ILE A 178 8.62 -6.90 -29.44
N LEU A 179 8.97 -5.91 -28.62
CA LEU A 179 9.32 -6.11 -27.23
C LEU A 179 8.08 -5.85 -26.37
N THR A 180 7.73 -6.86 -25.59
CA THR A 180 6.60 -6.84 -24.66
C THR A 180 7.11 -7.22 -23.28
N PRO A 181 7.57 -6.24 -22.48
CA PRO A 181 8.02 -6.52 -21.12
C PRO A 181 6.84 -6.89 -20.20
N ASP A 182 7.11 -7.76 -19.25
CA ASP A 182 6.22 -7.98 -18.11
C ASP A 182 6.63 -7.02 -16.98
N ILE A 183 5.68 -6.21 -16.50
CA ILE A 183 5.96 -5.14 -15.55
C ILE A 183 5.03 -5.26 -14.37
N GLN A 184 5.60 -5.51 -13.20
CA GLN A 184 4.89 -5.49 -11.93
C GLN A 184 4.85 -4.05 -11.39
N ASN A 185 3.84 -3.73 -10.57
CA ASN A 185 3.62 -2.42 -9.98
C ASN A 185 3.49 -1.30 -11.04
N ALA A 186 2.82 -1.59 -12.16
CA ALA A 186 2.68 -0.68 -13.30
C ALA A 186 1.48 0.26 -13.20
N GLU A 187 0.75 0.28 -12.08
CA GLU A 187 -0.39 1.18 -11.91
C GLU A 187 0.05 2.64 -11.97
N GLY A 188 -0.58 3.43 -12.84
CA GLY A 188 -0.23 4.82 -13.07
C GLY A 188 1.18 5.06 -13.64
N ALA A 189 1.86 4.00 -14.12
CA ALA A 189 3.23 4.13 -14.58
C ALA A 189 3.34 4.82 -15.95
N THR A 190 4.43 5.55 -16.12
CA THR A 190 4.89 6.11 -17.41
C THR A 190 6.04 5.28 -17.96
N TYR A 191 6.17 5.26 -19.28
CA TYR A 191 7.15 4.47 -20.00
C TYR A 191 8.00 5.37 -20.87
N LEU A 192 9.30 5.06 -20.98
CA LEU A 192 10.21 5.75 -21.87
C LEU A 192 11.18 4.74 -22.47
N TRP A 193 11.12 4.59 -23.80
CA TRP A 193 12.09 3.80 -24.54
C TRP A 193 13.16 4.71 -25.15
N THR A 194 14.41 4.35 -24.95
CA THR A 194 15.53 5.02 -25.61
C THR A 194 16.37 4.02 -26.39
N LEU A 195 16.77 4.40 -27.60
CA LEU A 195 17.66 3.63 -28.45
C LEU A 195 18.99 4.40 -28.58
N ASN A 196 20.10 3.79 -28.13
CA ASN A 196 21.40 4.45 -28.07
C ASN A 196 21.32 5.84 -27.39
N GLY A 197 20.50 5.97 -26.33
CA GLY A 197 20.27 7.19 -25.58
C GLY A 197 19.27 8.19 -26.18
N ASN A 198 18.73 7.94 -27.37
CA ASN A 198 17.71 8.79 -27.99
C ASN A 198 16.31 8.23 -27.73
N GLU A 199 15.37 9.10 -27.36
CA GLU A 199 13.97 8.72 -27.15
C GLU A 199 13.34 8.19 -28.44
N VAL A 200 12.66 7.03 -28.33
CA VAL A 200 12.03 6.35 -29.47
C VAL A 200 10.59 5.91 -29.22
N GLY A 201 10.09 5.99 -27.99
CA GLY A 201 8.71 5.65 -27.68
C GLY A 201 8.34 5.79 -26.20
N THR A 202 7.03 5.85 -25.94
CA THR A 202 6.45 6.03 -24.58
C THR A 202 5.33 5.04 -24.27
N GLU A 203 5.18 4.02 -25.10
CA GLU A 203 4.17 2.98 -24.91
C GLU A 203 4.73 1.82 -24.06
N ASN A 204 3.84 0.96 -23.52
CA ASN A 204 4.25 -0.20 -22.76
C ASN A 204 4.92 -1.31 -23.59
N THR A 205 4.85 -1.21 -24.90
CA THR A 205 5.53 -2.11 -25.86
C THR A 205 6.34 -1.27 -26.83
N TYR A 206 7.37 -1.88 -27.42
CA TYR A 206 8.19 -1.21 -28.43
C TYR A 206 8.44 -2.13 -29.61
N THR A 207 8.28 -1.60 -30.84
CA THR A 207 8.61 -2.30 -32.07
C THR A 207 9.98 -1.83 -32.56
N PHE A 208 10.98 -2.69 -32.39
CA PHE A 208 12.34 -2.46 -32.86
C PHE A 208 12.47 -2.83 -34.35
N LYS A 209 13.04 -1.93 -35.14
CA LYS A 209 13.37 -2.16 -36.56
C LYS A 209 14.57 -1.32 -36.94
N GLN A 210 15.61 -1.95 -37.49
CA GLN A 210 16.79 -1.29 -38.00
C GLN A 210 17.25 -1.98 -39.26
N ASP A 211 17.68 -1.19 -40.25
CA ASP A 211 18.20 -1.69 -41.55
C ASP A 211 19.73 -1.85 -41.53
N GLU A 212 20.43 -1.12 -40.68
CA GLU A 212 21.87 -1.15 -40.56
C GLU A 212 22.34 -2.24 -39.60
N LEU A 213 23.35 -3.01 -40.02
CA LEU A 213 23.98 -4.03 -39.19
C LEU A 213 24.73 -3.36 -38.03
N GLY A 214 24.66 -3.95 -36.85
CA GLY A 214 25.36 -3.40 -35.68
C GLY A 214 24.71 -3.80 -34.37
N THR A 215 25.23 -3.26 -33.29
CA THR A 215 24.71 -3.46 -31.93
C THR A 215 24.04 -2.18 -31.46
N TYR A 216 22.85 -2.34 -30.95
CA TYR A 216 22.01 -1.27 -30.47
C TYR A 216 21.67 -1.51 -29.01
N GLU A 217 21.74 -0.47 -28.20
CA GLU A 217 21.32 -0.51 -26.82
C GLU A 217 19.91 0.11 -26.68
N LEU A 218 18.96 -0.73 -26.34
CA LEU A 218 17.57 -0.33 -26.08
C LEU A 218 17.32 -0.35 -24.59
N THR A 219 16.94 0.79 -24.04
CA THR A 219 16.63 0.93 -22.61
C THR A 219 15.16 1.29 -22.44
N LEU A 220 14.48 0.57 -21.55
CA LEU A 220 13.16 0.91 -21.05
C LEU A 220 13.31 1.46 -19.63
N THR A 221 12.81 2.67 -19.43
CA THR A 221 12.59 3.27 -18.11
C THR A 221 11.11 3.26 -17.82
N VAL A 222 10.71 2.76 -16.66
CA VAL A 222 9.33 2.77 -16.18
C VAL A 222 9.30 3.46 -14.83
N ALA A 223 8.40 4.43 -14.67
CA ALA A 223 8.27 5.20 -13.42
C ALA A 223 6.81 5.28 -12.98
N ASN A 224 6.57 5.09 -11.69
CA ASN A 224 5.30 5.36 -11.01
C ASN A 224 5.52 6.36 -9.85
N GLU A 225 4.51 6.61 -9.03
CA GLU A 225 4.61 7.50 -7.87
C GLU A 225 5.61 7.03 -6.80
N ASP A 226 5.90 5.73 -6.74
CA ASP A 226 6.77 5.10 -5.75
C ASP A 226 8.24 5.03 -6.20
N GLY A 227 8.52 5.27 -7.48
CA GLY A 227 9.88 5.29 -8.00
C GLY A 227 9.99 4.91 -9.46
N GLN A 228 11.22 4.63 -9.89
CA GLN A 228 11.51 4.22 -11.26
C GLN A 228 12.43 3.01 -11.32
N SER A 229 12.34 2.27 -12.43
CA SER A 229 13.23 1.17 -12.76
C SER A 229 13.64 1.25 -14.22
N GLU A 230 14.82 0.72 -14.52
CA GLU A 230 15.37 0.69 -15.86
C GLU A 230 15.80 -0.73 -16.25
N LYS A 231 15.62 -1.05 -17.53
CA LYS A 231 16.09 -2.30 -18.11
C LYS A 231 16.69 -2.03 -19.49
N THR A 232 17.98 -2.31 -19.63
CA THR A 232 18.69 -2.21 -20.91
C THR A 232 18.85 -3.60 -21.52
N VAL A 233 18.63 -3.70 -22.81
CA VAL A 233 18.89 -4.88 -23.62
C VAL A 233 19.76 -4.50 -24.81
N SER A 234 20.75 -5.33 -25.12
CA SER A 234 21.57 -5.19 -26.30
C SER A 234 20.97 -6.02 -27.44
N ILE A 235 20.74 -5.39 -28.58
CA ILE A 235 20.14 -6.00 -29.78
C ILE A 235 21.18 -5.97 -30.89
N GLU A 236 21.55 -7.15 -31.37
CA GLU A 236 22.43 -7.28 -32.51
C GLU A 236 21.61 -7.41 -33.79
N VAL A 237 21.77 -6.45 -34.73
CA VAL A 237 21.16 -6.51 -36.07
C VAL A 237 22.10 -7.23 -37.00
N VAL A 238 21.61 -8.33 -37.56
CA VAL A 238 22.39 -9.27 -38.43
C VAL A 238 21.73 -9.39 -39.79
N ASP A 239 22.51 -9.83 -40.80
CA ASP A 239 21.99 -10.10 -42.14
C ASP A 239 21.11 -11.37 -42.17
N LYS A 240 21.44 -12.34 -41.31
CA LYS A 240 20.70 -13.60 -41.13
C LYS A 240 20.93 -14.15 -39.73
N LEU A 241 19.94 -14.84 -39.19
CA LEU A 241 20.08 -15.51 -37.89
C LEU A 241 20.97 -16.77 -38.06
N PRO A 242 21.83 -17.05 -37.07
CA PRO A 242 22.55 -18.31 -37.02
C PRO A 242 21.55 -19.47 -36.88
N ILE A 243 21.82 -20.55 -37.58
CA ILE A 243 21.04 -21.78 -37.40
C ILE A 243 21.54 -22.45 -36.11
N GLU A 244 20.70 -22.49 -35.11
CA GLU A 244 20.97 -23.26 -33.91
C GLU A 244 20.41 -24.67 -34.06
N ILE A 245 21.30 -25.65 -34.04
CA ILE A 245 20.89 -27.05 -34.08
C ILE A 245 20.80 -27.55 -32.65
N VAL A 246 19.57 -27.58 -32.13
CA VAL A 246 19.31 -28.17 -30.81
C VAL A 246 19.16 -29.68 -30.98
N VAL A 247 20.13 -30.43 -30.49
CA VAL A 247 20.06 -31.89 -30.45
C VAL A 247 19.41 -32.34 -29.16
N PRO A 248 18.27 -33.06 -29.19
CA PRO A 248 17.59 -33.50 -27.99
C PRO A 248 18.53 -34.33 -27.10
N SER A 249 18.48 -34.10 -25.78
CA SER A 249 19.28 -34.81 -24.76
C SER A 249 19.00 -36.32 -24.71
N SER A 250 17.91 -36.78 -25.33
CA SER A 250 17.58 -38.20 -25.47
C SER A 250 18.51 -38.96 -26.45
N LEU A 251 19.33 -38.23 -27.22
CA LEU A 251 20.36 -38.84 -28.05
C LEU A 251 21.64 -38.95 -27.23
N TYR A 252 22.08 -40.15 -26.94
CA TYR A 252 23.35 -40.39 -26.27
C TYR A 252 24.50 -39.85 -27.09
N PHE A 253 25.22 -38.87 -26.55
CA PHE A 253 26.46 -38.38 -27.08
C PHE A 253 27.62 -38.94 -26.26
N THR A 254 28.72 -39.20 -26.90
CA THR A 254 30.01 -39.42 -26.26
C THR A 254 30.57 -38.09 -25.77
N GLU A 255 31.57 -38.08 -24.91
CA GLU A 255 32.22 -36.88 -24.36
C GLU A 255 32.74 -35.91 -25.43
N ASP A 256 33.00 -36.44 -26.66
CA ASP A 256 33.46 -35.67 -27.82
C ASP A 256 32.35 -35.21 -28.77
N ASN A 257 31.09 -35.28 -28.33
CA ASN A 257 29.89 -34.95 -29.10
C ASN A 257 29.71 -35.79 -30.39
N THR A 258 30.30 -36.96 -30.43
CA THR A 258 30.17 -37.89 -31.56
C THR A 258 29.02 -38.85 -31.30
N LYS A 259 28.13 -39.00 -32.28
CA LYS A 259 27.07 -40.00 -32.23
C LYS A 259 27.45 -41.20 -33.13
N TYR A 260 27.47 -42.37 -32.52
CA TYR A 260 27.64 -43.63 -33.25
C TYR A 260 26.27 -44.16 -33.67
N VAL A 261 26.18 -44.54 -34.94
CA VAL A 261 24.99 -45.18 -35.52
C VAL A 261 25.43 -46.54 -36.02
N GLU A 262 24.67 -47.59 -35.69
CA GLU A 262 24.91 -48.91 -36.22
C GLU A 262 24.88 -48.91 -37.72
N LEU A 263 25.75 -49.71 -38.36
CA LEU A 263 25.81 -49.84 -39.77
C LEU A 263 24.45 -50.28 -40.35
N GLY A 264 23.93 -49.51 -41.32
CA GLY A 264 22.61 -49.77 -41.90
C GLY A 264 21.42 -49.08 -41.19
N ARG A 265 21.65 -48.32 -40.09
CA ARG A 265 20.63 -47.51 -39.48
C ARG A 265 20.67 -46.08 -39.99
N THR A 266 19.50 -45.45 -40.12
CA THR A 266 19.36 -44.03 -40.49
C THR A 266 19.18 -43.13 -39.26
N LEU A 267 20.05 -42.15 -39.12
CA LEU A 267 19.91 -41.10 -38.13
C LEU A 267 19.13 -39.92 -38.73
N PHE A 268 17.97 -39.62 -38.17
CA PHE A 268 17.22 -38.40 -38.51
C PHE A 268 17.57 -37.32 -37.50
N VAL A 269 18.18 -36.24 -37.96
CA VAL A 269 18.38 -35.02 -37.16
C VAL A 269 17.38 -34.00 -37.68
N ARG A 270 16.45 -33.55 -36.80
CA ARG A 270 15.53 -32.47 -37.11
C ARG A 270 16.00 -31.24 -36.34
N PRO A 271 16.58 -30.25 -36.99
CA PRO A 271 16.87 -28.99 -36.35
C PRO A 271 15.55 -28.28 -36.03
N PHE A 272 15.44 -27.71 -34.85
CA PHE A 272 14.41 -26.72 -34.54
C PHE A 272 14.95 -25.36 -34.99
N VAL A 273 14.25 -24.71 -35.91
CA VAL A 273 14.58 -23.38 -36.43
C VAL A 273 13.63 -22.38 -35.83
#